data_3481b934393a7c68e97ca251474240c5
#
_entry.id   3481b934393a7c68e97ca251474240c5
#
_cell.length_a   1.000
_cell.length_b   1.000
_cell.length_c   1.000
_cell.angle_alpha   90.00
_cell.angle_beta   90.00
_cell.angle_gamma   90.00
#
_symmetry.space_group_name_H-M   'P 1'
#
loop_
_entity.id
_entity.type
_entity.pdbx_description
1 polymer ?
#
loop_
_entity_poly.entity_id
_entity_poly.type
_entity_poly.pdbx_seq_one_letter_code
_entity_poly.pdbx_strand_id
1 'polypeptide(L)'
;MCGRYALHNNPEVIKLAFELGVLPEIAPRYNIAPSTPVLVVLQDREKGRVADLVRWGLIPSWAKDPAIGNKLANARGETVAEKPSFRAAFRRGRCLVPASGFYEWKKVAGRKQPYYVHPAGADLFAFAGLTERGNGPDGPVRSCAIITTDANERMRGIHDRMPVILEPKDYDAWLDPAIPGSDALKALLRPCPDAMIAAHPVSTRVNTPKNDDEALLEPVGQN
;
A
#
# COMPACT_ATOMS: atom_id res chain seq x y z
N MET A 1 -1.06 -11.55 2.71
CA MET A 1 -1.42 -10.41 1.81
C MET A 1 -1.52 -9.16 2.67
N CYS A 2 -0.89 -8.06 2.26
CA CYS A 2 -0.91 -6.80 3.01
C CYS A 2 -2.35 -6.32 3.22
N GLY A 3 -2.91 -6.61 4.37
CA GLY A 3 -4.31 -6.28 4.72
C GLY A 3 -4.41 -5.23 5.83
N ARG A 4 -3.29 -4.71 6.30
CA ARG A 4 -3.22 -3.73 7.36
C ARG A 4 -1.92 -2.95 7.30
N TYR A 5 -1.95 -1.62 7.42
CA TYR A 5 -0.75 -0.80 7.47
C TYR A 5 -0.93 0.43 8.35
N ALA A 6 0.14 1.18 8.59
CA ALA A 6 0.16 2.41 9.35
C ALA A 6 0.73 3.56 8.50
N LEU A 7 0.21 4.77 8.71
CA LEU A 7 0.78 6.02 8.22
C LEU A 7 0.64 7.06 9.33
N HIS A 8 1.72 7.30 10.05
CA HIS A 8 1.76 8.20 11.22
C HIS A 8 2.87 9.24 11.15
N ASN A 9 3.61 9.27 10.04
CA ASN A 9 4.68 10.26 9.84
C ASN A 9 4.11 11.68 9.82
N ASN A 10 4.95 12.63 10.25
CA ASN A 10 4.65 14.03 10.16
C ASN A 10 4.34 14.42 8.69
N PRO A 11 3.30 15.25 8.43
CA PRO A 11 2.94 15.72 7.09
C PRO A 11 4.12 16.31 6.29
N GLU A 12 5.03 17.03 6.93
CA GLU A 12 6.20 17.62 6.25
C GLU A 12 7.18 16.53 5.77
N VAL A 13 7.37 15.45 6.53
CA VAL A 13 8.18 14.29 6.11
C VAL A 13 7.56 13.64 4.88
N ILE A 14 6.23 13.48 4.86
CA ILE A 14 5.51 12.90 3.72
C ILE A 14 5.64 13.82 2.49
N LYS A 15 5.45 15.14 2.66
CA LYS A 15 5.59 16.11 1.58
C LYS A 15 6.98 16.07 0.96
N LEU A 16 8.00 16.05 1.79
CA LEU A 16 9.39 16.00 1.34
C LEU A 16 9.72 14.71 0.61
N ALA A 17 9.34 13.56 1.17
CA ALA A 17 9.64 12.25 0.61
C ALA A 17 9.00 12.02 -0.78
N PHE A 18 7.86 12.64 -1.04
CA PHE A 18 7.13 12.48 -2.31
C PHE A 18 7.10 13.75 -3.17
N GLU A 19 7.84 14.81 -2.79
CA GLU A 19 7.91 16.09 -3.53
C GLU A 19 6.52 16.71 -3.75
N LEU A 20 5.71 16.75 -2.69
CA LEU A 20 4.34 17.25 -2.75
C LEU A 20 4.27 18.73 -2.38
N GLY A 21 3.63 19.55 -3.21
CA GLY A 21 3.35 20.95 -2.88
C GLY A 21 2.28 21.09 -1.80
N VAL A 22 1.23 20.28 -1.87
CA VAL A 22 0.09 20.28 -0.94
C VAL A 22 -0.23 18.86 -0.51
N LEU A 23 -0.57 18.69 0.77
CA LEU A 23 -1.06 17.45 1.34
C LEU A 23 -2.49 17.68 1.86
N PRO A 24 -3.45 16.78 1.61
CA PRO A 24 -4.74 16.85 2.27
C PRO A 24 -4.57 16.71 3.79
N GLU A 25 -5.51 17.23 4.56
CA GLU A 25 -5.51 17.04 6.01
C GLU A 25 -5.63 15.56 6.36
N ILE A 26 -4.64 15.04 7.06
CA ILE A 26 -4.59 13.65 7.52
C ILE A 26 -4.18 13.60 8.98
N ALA A 27 -4.86 12.77 9.75
CA ALA A 27 -4.42 12.41 11.09
C ALA A 27 -3.47 11.21 11.04
N PRO A 28 -2.54 11.07 12.00
CA PRO A 28 -1.77 9.84 12.17
C PRO A 28 -2.70 8.63 12.32
N ARG A 29 -2.38 7.55 11.60
CA ARG A 29 -3.13 6.31 11.66
C ARG A 29 -2.20 5.13 11.83
N TYR A 30 -2.49 4.31 12.81
CA TYR A 30 -1.65 3.19 13.23
C TYR A 30 -2.20 1.83 12.80
N ASN A 31 -3.44 1.79 12.28
CA ASN A 31 -4.15 0.54 11.98
C ASN A 31 -5.14 0.67 10.81
N ILE A 32 -4.63 1.09 9.65
CA ILE A 32 -5.42 1.30 8.44
C ILE A 32 -5.85 -0.05 7.87
N ALA A 33 -7.16 -0.22 7.65
CA ALA A 33 -7.77 -1.42 7.08
C ALA A 33 -8.39 -1.15 5.71
N PRO A 34 -8.58 -2.18 4.86
CA PRO A 34 -9.33 -2.04 3.61
C PRO A 34 -10.70 -1.41 3.80
N SER A 35 -11.22 -0.80 2.74
CA SER A 35 -12.48 -0.07 2.67
C SER A 35 -12.48 1.30 3.38
N THR A 36 -11.35 1.75 3.90
CA THR A 36 -11.18 3.10 4.47
C THR A 36 -10.46 4.03 3.48
N PRO A 37 -10.60 5.37 3.63
CA PRO A 37 -9.79 6.33 2.89
C PRO A 37 -8.30 6.17 3.22
N VAL A 38 -7.45 6.27 2.20
CA VAL A 38 -5.99 6.18 2.29
C VAL A 38 -5.34 7.23 1.40
N LEU A 39 -4.18 7.72 1.82
CA LEU A 39 -3.38 8.64 1.05
C LEU A 39 -2.74 7.92 -0.14
N VAL A 40 -2.82 8.54 -1.31
CA VAL A 40 -2.07 8.12 -2.50
C VAL A 40 -1.35 9.32 -3.13
N VAL A 41 -0.23 9.06 -3.77
CA VAL A 41 0.50 10.03 -4.59
C VAL A 41 0.33 9.66 -6.06
N LEU A 42 -0.04 10.63 -6.87
CA LEU A 42 -0.35 10.50 -8.29
C LEU A 42 0.51 11.48 -9.09
N GLN A 43 0.71 11.21 -10.38
CA GLN A 43 1.28 12.16 -11.31
C GLN A 43 0.16 12.92 -12.00
N ASP A 44 0.13 14.23 -11.79
CA ASP A 44 -0.69 15.18 -12.58
C ASP A 44 0.17 15.78 -13.70
N ARG A 45 -0.42 16.02 -14.86
CA ARG A 45 0.32 16.51 -16.04
C ARG A 45 0.81 17.96 -15.89
N GLU A 46 0.09 18.78 -15.13
CA GLU A 46 0.37 20.20 -14.99
C GLU A 46 1.03 20.54 -13.66
N LYS A 47 0.64 19.81 -12.60
CA LYS A 47 1.01 20.10 -11.21
C LYS A 47 2.15 19.23 -10.68
N GLY A 48 2.64 18.26 -11.46
CA GLY A 48 3.62 17.29 -10.98
C GLY A 48 2.98 16.25 -10.05
N ARG A 49 3.65 15.90 -8.97
CA ARG A 49 3.11 14.95 -7.99
C ARG A 49 2.04 15.61 -7.12
N VAL A 50 0.91 14.94 -6.99
CA VAL A 50 -0.23 15.38 -6.18
C VAL A 50 -0.67 14.28 -5.23
N ALA A 51 -1.18 14.65 -4.06
CA ALA A 51 -1.73 13.74 -3.08
C ALA A 51 -3.26 13.76 -3.13
N ASP A 52 -3.90 12.60 -2.92
CA ASP A 52 -5.35 12.46 -2.86
C ASP A 52 -5.73 11.40 -1.79
N LEU A 53 -6.92 11.53 -1.23
CA LEU A 53 -7.52 10.52 -0.35
C LEU A 53 -8.49 9.66 -1.16
N VAL A 54 -8.20 8.37 -1.25
CA VAL A 54 -8.98 7.43 -2.06
C VAL A 54 -9.39 6.21 -1.23
N ARG A 55 -10.46 5.52 -1.62
CA ARG A 55 -10.88 4.29 -0.96
C ARG A 55 -9.88 3.15 -1.21
N TRP A 56 -9.40 2.49 -0.18
CA TRP A 56 -8.61 1.27 -0.32
C TRP A 56 -9.53 0.06 -0.59
N GLY A 57 -9.45 -0.48 -1.76
CA GLY A 57 -10.30 -1.52 -2.32
C GLY A 57 -10.80 -1.07 -3.68
N LEU A 58 -10.05 -1.42 -4.74
CA LEU A 58 -10.24 -0.93 -6.09
C LEU A 58 -11.61 -1.33 -6.64
N ILE A 59 -12.34 -0.35 -7.15
CA ILE A 59 -13.61 -0.55 -7.85
C ILE A 59 -13.33 -0.29 -9.34
N PRO A 60 -13.29 -1.35 -10.17
CA PRO A 60 -13.09 -1.18 -11.60
C PRO A 60 -14.21 -0.35 -12.23
N SER A 61 -13.89 0.46 -13.25
CA SER A 61 -14.86 1.34 -13.94
C SER A 61 -16.04 0.60 -14.57
N TRP A 62 -15.84 -0.67 -14.95
CA TRP A 62 -16.87 -1.55 -15.51
C TRP A 62 -17.75 -2.23 -14.45
N ALA A 63 -17.39 -2.15 -13.17
CA ALA A 63 -18.11 -2.85 -12.11
C ALA A 63 -19.49 -2.22 -11.86
N LYS A 64 -20.53 -3.04 -11.89
CA LYS A 64 -21.90 -2.64 -11.58
C LYS A 64 -22.15 -2.57 -10.06
N ASP A 65 -21.48 -3.44 -9.29
CA ASP A 65 -21.58 -3.51 -7.84
C ASP A 65 -20.27 -3.02 -7.20
N PRO A 66 -20.29 -1.89 -6.48
CA PRO A 66 -19.11 -1.37 -5.79
C PRO A 66 -18.58 -2.28 -4.66
N ALA A 67 -19.38 -3.22 -4.18
CA ALA A 67 -18.95 -4.20 -3.17
C ALA A 67 -17.78 -5.09 -3.63
N ILE A 68 -17.54 -5.19 -4.94
CA ILE A 68 -16.35 -5.85 -5.50
C ILE A 68 -15.05 -5.29 -4.91
N GLY A 69 -15.00 -3.99 -4.60
CA GLY A 69 -13.84 -3.33 -4.00
C GLY A 69 -13.41 -3.97 -2.68
N ASN A 70 -14.33 -4.55 -1.91
CA ASN A 70 -14.01 -5.23 -0.65
C ASN A 70 -13.08 -6.45 -0.85
N LYS A 71 -13.01 -7.00 -2.07
CA LYS A 71 -12.18 -8.15 -2.44
C LYS A 71 -10.94 -7.73 -3.24
N LEU A 72 -10.82 -6.46 -3.62
CA LEU A 72 -9.79 -5.94 -4.50
C LEU A 72 -8.86 -4.93 -3.80
N ALA A 73 -8.60 -5.12 -2.50
CA ALA A 73 -7.64 -4.32 -1.75
C ALA A 73 -6.19 -4.55 -2.22
N ASN A 74 -5.89 -5.75 -2.73
CA ASN A 74 -4.57 -6.12 -3.21
C ASN A 74 -4.62 -6.70 -4.62
N ALA A 75 -3.59 -6.39 -5.43
CA ALA A 75 -3.35 -6.95 -6.75
C ALA A 75 -2.04 -7.77 -6.73
N ARG A 76 -2.03 -8.95 -7.32
CA ARG A 76 -0.79 -9.73 -7.47
C ARG A 76 0.03 -9.19 -8.62
N GLY A 77 1.30 -8.84 -8.39
CA GLY A 77 2.22 -8.32 -9.41
C GLY A 77 2.36 -9.23 -10.62
N GLU A 78 2.37 -10.54 -10.40
CA GLU A 78 2.51 -11.57 -11.43
C GLU A 78 1.39 -11.55 -12.48
N THR A 79 0.19 -11.12 -12.09
CA THR A 79 -1.00 -11.16 -12.95
C THR A 79 -1.67 -9.81 -13.14
N VAL A 80 -1.12 -8.73 -12.58
CA VAL A 80 -1.73 -7.40 -12.57
C VAL A 80 -1.98 -6.84 -13.97
N ALA A 81 -1.10 -7.13 -14.92
CA ALA A 81 -1.21 -6.68 -16.32
C ALA A 81 -2.30 -7.42 -17.11
N GLU A 82 -2.77 -8.57 -16.62
CA GLU A 82 -3.69 -9.48 -17.34
C GLU A 82 -5.10 -9.47 -16.75
N LYS A 83 -5.19 -9.44 -15.41
CA LYS A 83 -6.47 -9.53 -14.70
C LYS A 83 -7.41 -8.38 -15.07
N PRO A 84 -8.66 -8.66 -15.50
CA PRO A 84 -9.63 -7.63 -15.90
C PRO A 84 -9.82 -6.52 -14.85
N SER A 85 -9.73 -6.86 -13.57
CA SER A 85 -9.90 -5.91 -12.46
C SER A 85 -8.74 -4.91 -12.32
N PHE A 86 -7.56 -5.19 -12.88
CA PHE A 86 -6.36 -4.40 -12.61
C PHE A 86 -5.64 -3.90 -13.87
N ARG A 87 -5.80 -4.58 -15.01
CA ARG A 87 -5.03 -4.29 -16.24
C ARG A 87 -5.20 -2.85 -16.75
N ALA A 88 -6.39 -2.26 -16.61
CA ALA A 88 -6.64 -0.89 -17.02
C ALA A 88 -5.91 0.09 -16.08
N ALA A 89 -6.02 -0.10 -14.78
CA ALA A 89 -5.33 0.69 -13.76
C ALA A 89 -3.81 0.53 -13.85
N PHE A 90 -3.28 -0.67 -14.11
CA PHE A 90 -1.85 -0.90 -14.32
C PHE A 90 -1.28 -0.10 -15.52
N ARG A 91 -2.08 0.07 -16.55
CA ARG A 91 -1.66 0.86 -17.74
C ARG A 91 -1.70 2.36 -17.51
N ARG A 92 -2.65 2.91 -16.74
CA ARG A 92 -2.96 4.34 -16.73
C ARG A 92 -3.18 4.96 -15.36
N GLY A 93 -3.32 4.16 -14.32
CA GLY A 93 -3.71 4.60 -12.97
C GLY A 93 -2.74 4.11 -11.90
N ARG A 94 -1.44 4.20 -12.13
CA ARG A 94 -0.45 3.87 -11.12
C ARG A 94 -0.35 4.99 -10.09
N CYS A 95 -0.09 4.61 -8.83
CA CYS A 95 0.11 5.54 -7.72
C CYS A 95 1.14 4.98 -6.76
N LEU A 96 1.64 5.83 -5.86
CA LEU A 96 2.35 5.39 -4.66
C LEU A 96 1.39 5.44 -3.48
N VAL A 97 1.51 4.48 -2.56
CA VAL A 97 0.78 4.48 -1.29
C VAL A 97 1.80 4.67 -0.18
N PRO A 98 1.89 5.87 0.44
CA PRO A 98 2.76 6.14 1.57
C PRO A 98 2.39 5.26 2.77
N ALA A 99 3.41 4.71 3.46
CA ALA A 99 3.20 3.90 4.66
C ALA A 99 4.40 4.01 5.62
N SER A 100 4.12 4.19 6.90
CA SER A 100 5.11 4.11 7.98
C SER A 100 5.54 2.67 8.25
N GLY A 101 4.71 1.71 7.87
CA GLY A 101 4.93 0.27 8.00
C GLY A 101 3.63 -0.50 7.78
N PHE A 102 3.72 -1.82 7.79
CA PHE A 102 2.57 -2.69 7.59
C PHE A 102 2.59 -3.87 8.57
N TYR A 103 1.45 -4.53 8.69
CA TYR A 103 1.31 -5.70 9.56
C TYR A 103 1.12 -6.97 8.75
N GLU A 104 1.78 -8.04 9.19
CA GLU A 104 1.56 -9.40 8.72
C GLU A 104 1.55 -10.39 9.89
N TRP A 105 0.94 -11.54 9.69
CA TRP A 105 0.67 -12.51 10.76
C TRP A 105 1.44 -13.80 10.53
N LYS A 106 2.36 -14.07 11.44
CA LYS A 106 3.09 -15.34 11.50
C LYS A 106 2.25 -16.40 12.22
N LYS A 107 2.19 -17.60 11.66
CA LYS A 107 1.62 -18.75 12.39
C LYS A 107 2.66 -19.31 13.35
N VAL A 108 2.36 -19.26 14.64
CA VAL A 108 3.22 -19.79 15.71
C VAL A 108 2.35 -20.69 16.59
N ALA A 109 2.68 -21.98 16.68
CA ALA A 109 1.95 -22.96 17.50
C ALA A 109 0.41 -22.89 17.33
N GLY A 110 -0.07 -22.78 16.08
CA GLY A 110 -1.51 -22.71 15.76
C GLY A 110 -2.18 -21.35 15.99
N ARG A 111 -1.46 -20.37 16.53
CA ARG A 111 -1.93 -18.99 16.71
C ARG A 111 -1.34 -18.06 15.66
N LYS A 112 -2.00 -16.93 15.43
CA LYS A 112 -1.50 -15.87 14.54
C LYS A 112 -0.88 -14.77 15.39
N GLN A 113 0.45 -14.67 15.36
CA GLN A 113 1.22 -13.59 15.98
C GLN A 113 1.40 -12.47 14.97
N PRO A 114 0.86 -11.24 15.21
CA PRO A 114 1.10 -10.10 14.33
C PRO A 114 2.53 -9.58 14.50
N TYR A 115 3.10 -9.16 13.37
CA TYR A 115 4.38 -8.47 13.26
C TYR A 115 4.15 -7.12 12.62
N TYR A 116 4.81 -6.09 13.14
CA TYR A 116 4.94 -4.81 12.49
C TYR A 116 6.23 -4.79 11.67
N VAL A 117 6.10 -4.51 10.39
CA VAL A 117 7.19 -4.42 9.41
C VAL A 117 7.33 -2.96 9.02
N HIS A 118 8.52 -2.40 9.22
CA HIS A 118 8.77 -0.98 9.03
C HIS A 118 10.10 -0.74 8.28
N PRO A 119 10.34 0.48 7.74
CA PRO A 119 11.60 0.82 7.10
C PRO A 119 12.79 0.64 8.04
N ALA A 120 13.89 0.12 7.50
CA ALA A 120 15.19 0.07 8.17
C ALA A 120 16.10 1.14 7.54
N GLY A 121 16.18 2.32 8.15
CA GLY A 121 17.03 3.42 7.67
C GLY A 121 16.35 4.43 6.75
N ALA A 122 15.02 4.41 6.67
CA ALA A 122 14.19 5.44 6.02
C ALA A 122 13.00 5.79 6.91
N ASP A 123 12.32 6.91 6.62
CA ASP A 123 11.19 7.36 7.44
C ASP A 123 9.88 6.65 7.07
N LEU A 124 9.73 6.25 5.81
CA LEU A 124 8.52 5.61 5.31
C LEU A 124 8.75 4.78 4.04
N PHE A 125 7.78 3.94 3.72
CA PHE A 125 7.70 3.19 2.47
C PHE A 125 6.85 3.91 1.43
N ALA A 126 7.09 3.57 0.15
CA ALA A 126 6.15 3.78 -0.93
C ALA A 126 5.72 2.42 -1.49
N PHE A 127 4.49 2.00 -1.24
CA PHE A 127 3.97 0.81 -1.92
C PHE A 127 3.54 1.14 -3.34
N ALA A 128 3.84 0.25 -4.28
CA ALA A 128 3.29 0.33 -5.62
C ALA A 128 1.77 0.11 -5.55
N GLY A 129 1.02 1.08 -6.03
CA GLY A 129 -0.43 1.06 -6.02
C GLY A 129 -1.03 1.29 -7.40
N LEU A 130 -2.31 0.98 -7.50
CA LEU A 130 -3.16 1.22 -8.66
C LEU A 130 -4.38 2.02 -8.24
N THR A 131 -4.81 2.97 -9.06
CA THR A 131 -6.07 3.69 -8.85
C THR A 131 -6.98 3.57 -10.05
N GLU A 132 -8.28 3.59 -9.81
CA GLU A 132 -9.29 3.70 -10.84
C GLU A 132 -10.49 4.49 -10.33
N ARG A 133 -11.21 5.16 -11.24
CA ARG A 133 -12.51 5.77 -10.96
C ARG A 133 -13.60 4.79 -11.33
N GLY A 134 -14.30 4.30 -10.33
CA GLY A 134 -15.47 3.43 -10.47
C GLY A 134 -16.73 4.12 -9.98
N ASN A 135 -17.86 3.40 -10.02
CA ASN A 135 -19.13 3.87 -9.48
C ASN A 135 -19.28 3.39 -8.03
N GLY A 136 -19.27 4.31 -7.09
CA GLY A 136 -19.58 4.06 -5.68
C GLY A 136 -21.08 4.13 -5.42
N PRO A 137 -21.52 3.89 -4.16
CA PRO A 137 -22.93 3.97 -3.79
C PRO A 137 -23.53 5.37 -4.01
N ASP A 138 -22.72 6.41 -3.78
CA ASP A 138 -23.13 7.81 -3.84
C ASP A 138 -22.58 8.55 -5.09
N GLY A 139 -22.18 7.81 -6.11
CA GLY A 139 -21.63 8.37 -7.34
C GLY A 139 -20.19 7.95 -7.64
N PRO A 140 -19.50 8.63 -8.55
CA PRO A 140 -18.13 8.30 -8.93
C PRO A 140 -17.18 8.38 -7.74
N VAL A 141 -16.40 7.32 -7.50
CA VAL A 141 -15.40 7.25 -6.44
C VAL A 141 -14.04 6.84 -7.00
N ARG A 142 -12.98 7.48 -6.54
CA ARG A 142 -11.61 6.99 -6.79
C ARG A 142 -11.25 5.97 -5.71
N SER A 143 -10.72 4.86 -6.16
CA SER A 143 -10.31 3.77 -5.30
C SER A 143 -8.93 3.25 -5.69
N CYS A 144 -8.25 2.53 -4.78
CA CYS A 144 -6.93 1.99 -5.03
C CYS A 144 -6.79 0.53 -4.59
N ALA A 145 -5.77 -0.14 -5.13
CA ALA A 145 -5.27 -1.42 -4.66
C ALA A 145 -3.76 -1.34 -4.46
N ILE A 146 -3.24 -2.04 -3.45
CA ILE A 146 -1.80 -2.21 -3.24
C ILE A 146 -1.32 -3.44 -4.02
N ILE A 147 -0.22 -3.30 -4.76
CA ILE A 147 0.37 -4.44 -5.47
C ILE A 147 1.23 -5.25 -4.49
N THR A 148 1.10 -6.57 -4.57
CA THR A 148 1.86 -7.51 -3.75
C THR A 148 2.72 -8.42 -4.63
N THR A 149 3.84 -8.87 -4.07
CA THR A 149 4.79 -9.80 -4.69
C THR A 149 5.15 -10.90 -3.70
N ASP A 150 5.97 -11.84 -4.11
CA ASP A 150 6.53 -12.86 -3.21
C ASP A 150 7.35 -12.20 -2.10
N ALA A 151 7.42 -12.86 -0.96
CA ALA A 151 8.20 -12.40 0.18
C ALA A 151 9.71 -12.48 -0.10
N ASN A 152 10.47 -11.47 0.35
CA ASN A 152 11.93 -11.57 0.46
C ASN A 152 12.33 -12.52 1.61
N GLU A 153 13.61 -12.77 1.82
CA GLU A 153 14.10 -13.72 2.83
C GLU A 153 13.63 -13.34 4.25
N ARG A 154 13.65 -12.05 4.58
CA ARG A 154 13.22 -11.56 5.90
C ARG A 154 11.73 -11.76 6.14
N MET A 155 10.91 -11.55 5.12
CA MET A 155 9.46 -11.71 5.20
C MET A 155 9.01 -13.18 5.16
N ARG A 156 9.73 -14.09 4.52
CA ARG A 156 9.37 -15.52 4.44
C ARG A 156 9.18 -16.17 5.81
N GLY A 157 9.90 -15.70 6.81
CA GLY A 157 9.72 -16.14 8.19
C GLY A 157 8.41 -15.72 8.83
N ILE A 158 7.65 -14.79 8.21
CA ILE A 158 6.41 -14.21 8.73
C ILE A 158 5.25 -14.58 7.82
N HIS A 159 5.37 -14.29 6.51
CA HIS A 159 4.34 -14.51 5.49
C HIS A 159 4.98 -14.74 4.11
N ASP A 160 4.30 -15.44 3.21
CA ASP A 160 4.76 -15.77 1.84
C ASP A 160 4.63 -14.61 0.84
N ARG A 161 3.93 -13.53 1.21
CA ARG A 161 3.71 -12.35 0.37
C ARG A 161 4.07 -11.07 1.11
N MET A 162 4.44 -10.03 0.35
CA MET A 162 4.67 -8.68 0.86
C MET A 162 4.17 -7.63 -0.14
N PRO A 163 3.91 -6.37 0.27
CA PRO A 163 3.66 -5.29 -0.68
C PRO A 163 4.91 -5.06 -1.54
N VAL A 164 4.71 -4.65 -2.79
CA VAL A 164 5.81 -4.12 -3.61
C VAL A 164 6.20 -2.78 -3.04
N ILE A 165 7.41 -2.68 -2.50
CA ILE A 165 8.00 -1.46 -1.98
C ILE A 165 8.93 -0.89 -3.03
N LEU A 166 8.64 0.33 -3.51
CA LEU A 166 9.46 1.02 -4.51
C LEU A 166 10.53 1.86 -3.83
N GLU A 167 11.70 1.93 -4.45
CA GLU A 167 12.75 2.85 -4.06
C GLU A 167 12.50 4.26 -4.66
N PRO A 168 12.96 5.36 -4.05
CA PRO A 168 12.74 6.72 -4.56
C PRO A 168 13.16 6.92 -6.02
N LYS A 169 14.24 6.27 -6.46
CA LYS A 169 14.74 6.32 -7.85
C LYS A 169 13.74 5.77 -8.89
N ASP A 170 12.77 4.94 -8.46
CA ASP A 170 11.81 4.27 -9.33
C ASP A 170 10.44 4.99 -9.36
N TYR A 171 10.24 6.04 -8.53
CA TYR A 171 8.95 6.72 -8.40
C TYR A 171 8.50 7.37 -9.71
N ASP A 172 9.39 8.09 -10.40
CA ASP A 172 9.06 8.76 -11.65
C ASP A 172 8.68 7.77 -12.73
N ALA A 173 9.49 6.71 -12.92
CA ALA A 173 9.18 5.66 -13.89
C ALA A 173 7.86 4.96 -13.57
N TRP A 174 7.56 4.72 -12.28
CA TRP A 174 6.30 4.10 -11.86
C TRP A 174 5.10 5.01 -12.13
N LEU A 175 5.22 6.30 -11.83
CA LEU A 175 4.13 7.27 -11.92
C LEU A 175 3.91 7.80 -13.35
N ASP A 176 4.90 7.71 -14.26
CA ASP A 176 4.84 8.30 -15.60
C ASP A 176 3.70 7.72 -16.45
N PRO A 177 2.64 8.50 -16.74
CA PRO A 177 1.52 8.03 -17.52
C PRO A 177 1.86 7.76 -19.00
N ALA A 178 3.00 8.26 -19.51
CA ALA A 178 3.47 8.04 -20.87
C ALA A 178 4.08 6.64 -21.04
N ILE A 179 4.50 5.99 -19.95
CA ILE A 179 4.98 4.62 -19.97
C ILE A 179 3.77 3.69 -19.81
N PRO A 180 3.26 3.05 -20.87
CA PRO A 180 2.18 2.06 -20.73
C PRO A 180 2.69 0.85 -19.95
N GLY A 181 1.82 0.05 -19.37
CA GLY A 181 2.14 -1.15 -18.57
C GLY A 181 3.09 -2.10 -19.32
N SER A 182 4.38 -1.77 -19.29
CA SER A 182 5.48 -2.41 -20.03
C SER A 182 6.21 -3.45 -19.18
N ASP A 183 7.05 -4.24 -19.79
CA ASP A 183 7.90 -5.20 -19.07
C ASP A 183 8.89 -4.49 -18.12
N ALA A 184 9.32 -3.26 -18.46
CA ALA A 184 10.12 -2.42 -17.56
C ALA A 184 9.37 -2.12 -16.25
N LEU A 185 8.07 -1.81 -16.29
CA LEU A 185 7.25 -1.61 -15.09
C LEU A 185 7.01 -2.90 -14.33
N LYS A 186 6.83 -4.03 -15.04
CA LYS A 186 6.73 -5.35 -14.37
C LYS A 186 8.00 -5.71 -13.62
N ALA A 187 9.18 -5.33 -14.13
CA ALA A 187 10.46 -5.55 -13.46
C ALA A 187 10.57 -4.84 -12.10
N LEU A 188 9.80 -3.79 -11.84
CA LEU A 188 9.70 -3.11 -10.55
C LEU A 188 8.84 -3.91 -9.53
N LEU A 189 8.00 -4.84 -9.99
CA LEU A 189 7.07 -5.61 -9.15
C LEU A 189 7.76 -6.80 -8.48
N ARG A 190 8.85 -6.54 -7.79
CA ARG A 190 9.71 -7.52 -7.13
C ARG A 190 9.79 -7.27 -5.62
N PRO A 191 10.21 -8.26 -4.82
CA PRO A 191 10.53 -8.03 -3.42
C PRO A 191 11.62 -6.96 -3.26
N CYS A 192 11.48 -6.09 -2.27
CA CYS A 192 12.56 -5.16 -1.93
C CYS A 192 13.74 -5.90 -1.27
N PRO A 193 14.95 -5.32 -1.28
CA PRO A 193 16.11 -5.85 -0.55
C PRO A 193 15.79 -6.04 0.95
N ASP A 194 16.30 -7.12 1.54
CA ASP A 194 16.09 -7.44 2.97
C ASP A 194 16.54 -6.32 3.90
N ALA A 195 17.60 -5.61 3.53
CA ALA A 195 18.14 -4.50 4.30
C ALA A 195 17.18 -3.29 4.40
N MET A 196 16.18 -3.20 3.53
CA MET A 196 15.21 -2.09 3.55
C MET A 196 14.14 -2.22 4.64
N ILE A 197 13.98 -3.40 5.23
CA ILE A 197 12.92 -3.65 6.20
C ILE A 197 13.45 -4.20 7.52
N ALA A 198 12.80 -3.82 8.60
CA ALA A 198 12.91 -4.45 9.92
C ALA A 198 11.51 -4.92 10.35
N ALA A 199 11.47 -5.91 11.26
CA ALA A 199 10.21 -6.46 11.75
C ALA A 199 10.33 -6.90 13.20
N HIS A 200 9.27 -6.68 13.99
CA HIS A 200 9.16 -7.17 15.36
C HIS A 200 7.72 -7.59 15.67
N PRO A 201 7.52 -8.52 16.62
CA PRO A 201 6.19 -8.93 17.05
C PRO A 201 5.50 -7.80 17.82
N VAL A 202 4.18 -7.65 17.60
CA VAL A 202 3.36 -6.64 18.28
C VAL A 202 2.14 -7.27 18.93
N SER A 203 1.42 -6.46 19.72
CA SER A 203 0.21 -6.88 20.41
C SER A 203 -0.89 -7.34 19.45
N THR A 204 -1.62 -8.39 19.83
CA THR A 204 -2.84 -8.84 19.12
C THR A 204 -3.98 -7.82 19.11
N ARG A 205 -3.86 -6.71 19.85
CA ARG A 205 -4.80 -5.57 19.77
C ARG A 205 -4.96 -5.06 18.34
N VAL A 206 -3.92 -5.18 17.49
CA VAL A 206 -3.97 -4.79 16.07
C VAL A 206 -5.01 -5.58 15.26
N ASN A 207 -5.43 -6.76 15.72
CA ASN A 207 -6.43 -7.57 15.03
C ASN A 207 -7.77 -6.84 14.88
N THR A 208 -8.10 -5.95 15.81
CA THR A 208 -9.32 -5.14 15.80
C THR A 208 -9.05 -3.79 15.15
N PRO A 209 -9.61 -3.48 13.96
CA PRO A 209 -9.38 -2.22 13.25
C PRO A 209 -9.79 -0.96 14.01
N LYS A 210 -10.63 -1.09 15.04
CA LYS A 210 -11.04 0.02 15.90
C LYS A 210 -9.93 0.50 16.84
N ASN A 211 -8.95 -0.34 17.14
CA ASN A 211 -7.76 0.07 17.85
C ASN A 211 -6.84 0.78 16.83
N ASP A 212 -6.59 2.06 17.03
CA ASP A 212 -5.79 2.89 16.11
C ASP A 212 -4.98 3.90 16.95
N ASP A 213 -4.01 3.39 17.71
CA ASP A 213 -3.15 4.13 18.61
C ASP A 213 -1.69 3.68 18.51
N GLU A 214 -0.76 4.53 18.95
CA GLU A 214 0.67 4.33 18.83
C GLU A 214 1.19 3.07 19.55
N ALA A 215 0.55 2.64 20.63
CA ALA A 215 0.94 1.43 21.35
C ALA A 215 0.82 0.14 20.52
N LEU A 216 0.15 0.20 19.36
CA LEU A 216 0.12 -0.92 18.42
C LEU A 216 1.45 -1.19 17.72
N LEU A 217 2.36 -0.21 17.74
CA LEU A 217 3.71 -0.32 17.16
C LEU A 217 4.73 -0.92 18.13
N GLU A 218 4.42 -0.95 19.42
CA GLU A 218 5.35 -1.37 20.47
C GLU A 218 5.70 -2.87 20.36
N PRO A 219 7.00 -3.21 20.41
CA PRO A 219 7.43 -4.60 20.45
C PRO A 219 6.85 -5.33 21.68
N VAL A 220 6.35 -6.54 21.48
CA VAL A 220 6.02 -7.45 22.58
C VAL A 220 7.11 -8.50 22.72
N GLY A 221 7.40 -8.93 23.96
CA GLY A 221 8.35 -10.01 24.21
C GLY A 221 7.94 -11.29 23.46
N GLN A 222 8.92 -12.00 22.93
CA GLN A 222 8.68 -13.36 22.44
C GLN A 222 8.48 -14.27 23.67
N ASN A 223 7.25 -14.67 23.93
CA ASN A 223 6.93 -15.72 24.92
C ASN A 223 7.14 -17.10 24.30
#